data_af510b8826887df39f3dffb8d481999d
#
_entry.id   af510b8826887df39f3dffb8d481999d
#
_cell.length_a   1.000
_cell.length_b   1.000
_cell.length_c   1.000
_cell.angle_alpha   90.00
_cell.angle_beta   90.00
_cell.angle_gamma   90.00
#
_symmetry.space_group_name_H-M   'P 1'
#
loop_
_entity.id
_entity.type
_entity.pdbx_description
1 polymer ?
#
loop_
_entity_poly.entity_id
_entity_poly.type
_entity_poly.pdbx_seq_one_letter_code
_entity_poly.pdbx_strand_id
1 'polypeptide(L)'
;MLKYFTLISFYLLSINCITSTQKISEDSVYDSFGVVYSAINPRTVSDYSVLIVEPYFYSNQDIIDLQTRGIKVLAYLSLGEVNESRRYFNDLKEIGLKGKNENHGSYYIDISNREVKEKFLNQIVPQLLSLGYDGLFLDTIDAVAPYTIRRDMEEDMVELIQGIRKNNPDKVLIQNAGFFLLDQTSEYVNAVAIEGVASGYDFKENEYLLKSEKEFEERLNFIGSMYGNYGIPFLIIDFAESFEKSLIVKERLTKTGYPFFISNIGFNGLPNWSKKSPKLKKGS
;
A
#
# COMPACT_ATOMS: atom_id res chain seq x y z
N MET A 1 23.57 -14.32 -75.76
CA MET A 1 24.23 -14.51 -74.45
C MET A 1 23.67 -13.50 -73.50
N LEU A 2 22.71 -13.89 -72.69
CA LEU A 2 21.99 -12.99 -71.76
C LEU A 2 22.53 -13.30 -70.33
N LYS A 3 23.10 -12.27 -69.66
CA LYS A 3 23.64 -12.34 -68.29
C LYS A 3 22.52 -11.94 -67.34
N TYR A 4 22.09 -12.88 -66.50
CA TYR A 4 21.17 -12.57 -65.40
C TYR A 4 21.96 -11.97 -64.22
N PHE A 5 21.55 -10.76 -63.79
CA PHE A 5 21.98 -10.15 -62.58
C PHE A 5 20.93 -10.47 -61.48
N THR A 6 21.32 -11.24 -60.50
CA THR A 6 20.51 -11.54 -59.33
C THR A 6 20.71 -10.44 -58.29
N LEU A 7 19.69 -9.65 -58.00
CA LEU A 7 19.65 -8.69 -56.89
C LEU A 7 19.32 -9.48 -55.61
N ILE A 8 20.29 -9.53 -54.66
CA ILE A 8 20.07 -10.00 -53.30
C ILE A 8 19.63 -8.80 -52.46
N SER A 9 18.34 -8.80 -52.09
CA SER A 9 17.77 -7.82 -51.17
C SER A 9 18.08 -8.20 -49.76
N PHE A 10 18.93 -7.43 -49.08
CA PHE A 10 19.17 -7.56 -47.63
C PHE A 10 18.03 -6.90 -46.89
N TYR A 11 17.14 -7.71 -46.28
CA TYR A 11 16.20 -7.23 -45.27
C TYR A 11 16.95 -7.06 -43.94
N LEU A 12 17.22 -5.82 -43.57
CA LEU A 12 17.64 -5.43 -42.23
C LEU A 12 16.42 -5.54 -41.31
N LEU A 13 16.33 -6.63 -40.55
CA LEU A 13 15.45 -6.72 -39.39
C LEU A 13 16.00 -5.81 -38.30
N SER A 14 15.40 -4.62 -38.17
CA SER A 14 15.58 -3.78 -36.98
C SER A 14 14.87 -4.43 -35.79
N ILE A 15 15.65 -5.12 -34.96
CA ILE A 15 15.20 -5.58 -33.65
C ILE A 15 15.07 -4.32 -32.79
N ASN A 16 13.82 -3.84 -32.62
CA ASN A 16 13.52 -2.86 -31.61
C ASN A 16 13.70 -3.52 -30.23
N CYS A 17 14.88 -3.36 -29.66
CA CYS A 17 15.11 -3.61 -28.24
C CYS A 17 14.36 -2.52 -27.48
N ILE A 18 13.12 -2.81 -27.08
CA ILE A 18 12.38 -1.97 -26.13
C ILE A 18 13.12 -2.10 -24.81
N THR A 19 13.94 -1.13 -24.53
CA THR A 19 14.65 -1.01 -23.25
C THR A 19 13.60 -0.71 -22.17
N SER A 20 13.44 -1.65 -21.25
CA SER A 20 12.62 -1.57 -20.03
C SER A 20 13.16 -0.57 -18.97
N THR A 21 13.81 0.48 -19.39
CA THR A 21 14.56 1.42 -18.52
C THR A 21 13.69 2.51 -17.88
N GLN A 22 12.42 2.66 -18.29
CA GLN A 22 11.56 3.71 -17.70
C GLN A 22 10.73 3.26 -16.49
N LYS A 23 10.53 1.95 -16.29
CA LYS A 23 9.72 1.42 -15.18
C LYS A 23 10.50 1.25 -13.87
N ILE A 24 11.82 1.16 -13.93
CA ILE A 24 12.71 0.99 -12.76
C ILE A 24 12.77 2.25 -11.88
N SER A 25 12.44 3.45 -12.40
CA SER A 25 12.53 4.69 -11.64
C SER A 25 11.36 4.95 -10.70
N GLU A 26 10.16 4.41 -10.98
CA GLU A 26 8.99 4.59 -10.12
C GLU A 26 9.00 3.58 -8.97
N ASP A 27 9.45 2.35 -9.18
CA ASP A 27 9.60 1.34 -8.13
C ASP A 27 10.59 1.80 -7.04
N SER A 28 11.63 2.54 -7.39
CA SER A 28 12.65 3.05 -6.46
C SER A 28 12.11 4.03 -5.41
N VAL A 29 10.97 4.68 -5.66
CA VAL A 29 10.34 5.60 -4.69
C VAL A 29 9.86 4.84 -3.44
N TYR A 30 9.56 3.56 -3.56
CA TYR A 30 9.02 2.75 -2.46
C TYR A 30 10.07 1.83 -1.82
N ASP A 31 11.33 1.87 -2.24
CA ASP A 31 12.40 0.97 -1.75
C ASP A 31 12.56 0.99 -0.23
N SER A 32 12.15 2.08 0.42
CA SER A 32 12.19 2.24 1.87
C SER A 32 10.92 2.93 2.34
N PHE A 33 9.89 2.17 2.63
CA PHE A 33 8.67 2.70 3.21
C PHE A 33 8.49 2.24 4.67
N GLY A 34 7.66 2.97 5.43
CA GLY A 34 7.28 2.62 6.79
C GLY A 34 5.81 2.92 7.06
N VAL A 35 5.25 2.19 8.03
CA VAL A 35 3.88 2.40 8.52
C VAL A 35 3.91 2.62 10.02
N VAL A 36 3.27 3.68 10.51
CA VAL A 36 3.23 4.00 11.94
C VAL A 36 1.91 4.65 12.33
N TYR A 37 1.21 4.02 13.28
CA TYR A 37 -0.08 4.48 13.77
C TYR A 37 0.00 5.12 15.15
N SER A 38 1.19 5.51 15.60
CA SER A 38 1.44 6.27 16.82
C SER A 38 2.21 7.55 16.52
N ALA A 39 2.23 8.47 17.49
CA ALA A 39 3.08 9.65 17.39
C ALA A 39 4.55 9.26 17.44
N ILE A 40 5.34 9.77 16.52
CA ILE A 40 6.81 9.68 16.50
C ILE A 40 7.39 11.09 16.41
N ASN A 41 8.68 11.23 16.78
CA ASN A 41 9.37 12.50 16.58
C ASN A 41 9.84 12.61 15.11
N PRO A 42 9.28 13.52 14.29
CA PRO A 42 9.64 13.68 12.90
C PRO A 42 11.13 13.93 12.66
N ARG A 43 11.79 14.59 13.61
CA ARG A 43 13.21 14.95 13.52
C ARG A 43 14.17 13.77 13.67
N THR A 44 13.69 12.65 14.19
CA THR A 44 14.48 11.42 14.37
C THR A 44 14.28 10.41 13.26
N VAL A 45 13.34 10.68 12.34
CA VAL A 45 13.05 9.79 11.21
C VAL A 45 14.10 9.97 10.14
N SER A 46 14.72 8.88 9.71
CA SER A 46 15.66 8.80 8.60
C SER A 46 15.46 7.47 7.88
N ASP A 47 16.05 7.34 6.70
CA ASP A 47 16.12 6.09 5.94
C ASP A 47 14.77 5.59 5.37
N TYR A 48 13.75 6.48 5.26
CA TYR A 48 12.49 6.21 4.58
C TYR A 48 12.30 7.18 3.41
N SER A 49 11.78 6.67 2.30
CA SER A 49 11.33 7.47 1.16
C SER A 49 9.83 7.77 1.23
N VAL A 50 9.07 6.86 1.85
CA VAL A 50 7.63 6.99 2.08
C VAL A 50 7.31 6.62 3.52
N LEU A 51 6.46 7.42 4.17
CA LEU A 51 5.97 7.14 5.51
C LEU A 51 4.44 7.24 5.52
N ILE A 52 3.79 6.14 5.88
CA ILE A 52 2.34 6.06 6.07
C ILE A 52 2.06 6.29 7.56
N VAL A 53 1.23 7.28 7.88
CA VAL A 53 1.01 7.68 9.27
C VAL A 53 -0.48 7.79 9.61
N GLU A 54 -0.79 7.58 10.89
CA GLU A 54 -2.09 7.97 11.44
C GLU A 54 -2.18 9.52 11.48
N PRO A 55 -3.07 10.13 10.67
CA PRO A 55 -2.97 11.55 10.34
C PRO A 55 -3.15 12.50 11.54
N TYR A 56 -3.86 12.07 12.57
CA TYR A 56 -4.23 12.97 13.67
C TYR A 56 -3.16 13.13 14.75
N PHE A 57 -2.04 12.41 14.63
CA PHE A 57 -0.89 12.56 15.52
C PHE A 57 0.12 13.63 15.05
N TYR A 58 -0.06 14.18 13.85
CA TYR A 58 0.92 15.06 13.22
C TYR A 58 0.33 16.43 12.92
N SER A 59 1.06 17.48 13.28
CA SER A 59 0.77 18.85 12.85
C SER A 59 1.27 19.07 11.41
N ASN A 60 0.82 20.14 10.77
CA ASN A 60 1.36 20.56 9.47
C ASN A 60 2.89 20.73 9.51
N GLN A 61 3.44 21.29 10.63
CA GLN A 61 4.89 21.45 10.77
C GLN A 61 5.62 20.10 10.84
N ASP A 62 5.05 19.09 11.51
CA ASP A 62 5.63 17.75 11.56
C ASP A 62 5.70 17.10 10.17
N ILE A 63 4.67 17.31 9.35
CA ILE A 63 4.64 16.85 7.96
C ILE A 63 5.73 17.55 7.14
N ILE A 64 5.85 18.87 7.27
CA ILE A 64 6.90 19.66 6.61
C ILE A 64 8.29 19.19 7.05
N ASP A 65 8.51 18.94 8.34
CA ASP A 65 9.79 18.46 8.88
C ASP A 65 10.19 17.09 8.28
N LEU A 66 9.24 16.21 8.00
CA LEU A 66 9.47 14.94 7.30
C LEU A 66 9.76 15.17 5.81
N GLN A 67 8.97 16.01 5.14
CA GLN A 67 9.11 16.31 3.71
C GLN A 67 10.45 16.99 3.38
N THR A 68 10.96 17.87 4.25
CA THR A 68 12.27 18.51 4.09
C THR A 68 13.45 17.52 4.14
N ARG A 69 13.21 16.29 4.64
CA ARG A 69 14.16 15.17 4.62
C ARG A 69 14.01 14.26 3.40
N GLY A 70 13.15 14.64 2.44
CA GLY A 70 12.86 13.86 1.24
C GLY A 70 11.87 12.72 1.44
N ILE A 71 11.13 12.71 2.57
CA ILE A 71 10.15 11.66 2.89
C ILE A 71 8.78 12.09 2.38
N LYS A 72 8.14 11.28 1.52
CA LYS A 72 6.72 11.46 1.19
C LYS A 72 5.88 10.95 2.35
N VAL A 73 4.95 11.78 2.84
CA VAL A 73 4.11 11.46 4.00
C VAL A 73 2.68 11.20 3.54
N LEU A 74 2.19 9.98 3.74
CA LEU A 74 0.84 9.59 3.36
C LEU A 74 -0.04 9.44 4.59
N ALA A 75 -1.26 9.99 4.52
CA ALA A 75 -2.24 9.83 5.58
C ALA A 75 -2.96 8.49 5.45
N TYR A 76 -3.05 7.73 6.54
CA TYR A 76 -3.93 6.58 6.64
C TYR A 76 -5.40 7.00 6.53
N LEU A 77 -6.16 6.31 5.70
CA LEU A 77 -7.60 6.51 5.53
C LEU A 77 -8.31 5.17 5.34
N SER A 78 -9.13 4.80 6.31
CA SER A 78 -10.03 3.66 6.20
C SER A 78 -11.27 4.02 5.38
N LEU A 79 -11.60 3.21 4.37
CA LEU A 79 -12.74 3.42 3.47
C LEU A 79 -13.95 2.54 3.82
N GLY A 80 -13.72 1.34 4.35
CA GLY A 80 -14.77 0.37 4.65
C GLY A 80 -15.22 0.33 6.11
N GLU A 81 -14.41 0.88 7.02
CA GLU A 81 -14.68 0.86 8.45
C GLU A 81 -14.32 2.19 9.13
N VAL A 82 -14.97 2.49 10.24
CA VAL A 82 -14.67 3.67 11.05
C VAL A 82 -14.68 3.35 12.53
N ASN A 83 -13.65 3.81 13.26
CA ASN A 83 -13.59 3.73 14.71
C ASN A 83 -14.19 5.00 15.34
N GLU A 84 -14.76 4.86 16.54
CA GLU A 84 -15.36 5.97 17.30
C GLU A 84 -14.40 7.14 17.59
N SER A 85 -13.10 6.87 17.60
CA SER A 85 -12.07 7.89 17.79
C SER A 85 -11.87 8.83 16.59
N ARG A 86 -12.40 8.50 15.41
CA ARG A 86 -12.26 9.31 14.20
C ARG A 86 -13.08 10.60 14.30
N ARG A 87 -12.50 11.73 13.92
CA ARG A 87 -13.16 13.05 13.98
C ARG A 87 -14.47 13.10 13.19
N TYR A 88 -14.57 12.31 12.12
CA TYR A 88 -15.74 12.23 11.25
C TYR A 88 -16.69 11.06 11.61
N PHE A 89 -16.47 10.38 12.75
CA PHE A 89 -17.32 9.26 13.17
C PHE A 89 -18.79 9.64 13.34
N ASN A 90 -19.05 10.73 14.07
CA ASN A 90 -20.43 11.15 14.31
C ASN A 90 -21.15 11.52 13.02
N ASP A 91 -20.47 12.16 12.09
CA ASP A 91 -21.04 12.50 10.78
C ASP A 91 -21.43 11.23 10.01
N LEU A 92 -20.55 10.22 9.96
CA LEU A 92 -20.84 8.94 9.30
C LEU A 92 -21.91 8.13 10.03
N LYS A 93 -21.96 8.23 11.37
CA LYS A 93 -22.97 7.55 12.18
C LYS A 93 -24.40 8.03 11.84
N GLU A 94 -24.55 9.30 11.53
CA GLU A 94 -25.84 9.88 11.18
C GLU A 94 -26.30 9.49 9.78
N ILE A 95 -25.38 9.27 8.84
CA ILE A 95 -25.71 9.07 7.43
C ILE A 95 -25.54 7.63 6.92
N GLY A 96 -24.68 6.81 7.55
CA GLY A 96 -24.50 5.46 7.01
C GLY A 96 -23.46 4.60 7.70
N LEU A 97 -23.88 3.88 8.77
CA LEU A 97 -23.12 2.77 9.33
C LEU A 97 -23.92 1.46 9.23
N LYS A 98 -23.25 0.35 8.91
CA LYS A 98 -23.85 -0.98 8.74
C LYS A 98 -23.25 -2.00 9.71
N GLY A 99 -23.59 -1.88 11.01
CA GLY A 99 -23.16 -2.83 12.03
C GLY A 99 -21.73 -2.61 12.51
N LYS A 100 -21.32 -3.42 13.48
CA LYS A 100 -20.03 -3.32 14.16
C LYS A 100 -19.13 -4.50 13.80
N ASN A 101 -17.86 -4.24 13.62
CA ASN A 101 -16.81 -5.24 13.57
C ASN A 101 -16.26 -5.46 14.98
N GLU A 102 -16.71 -6.52 15.64
CA GLU A 102 -16.33 -6.81 17.04
C GLU A 102 -14.84 -7.14 17.19
N ASN A 103 -14.17 -7.61 16.13
CA ASN A 103 -12.75 -7.95 16.18
C ASN A 103 -11.86 -6.70 16.24
N HIS A 104 -12.30 -5.59 15.65
CA HIS A 104 -11.53 -4.34 15.57
C HIS A 104 -12.17 -3.18 16.36
N GLY A 105 -13.36 -3.39 16.94
CA GLY A 105 -14.11 -2.35 17.65
C GLY A 105 -14.51 -1.17 16.75
N SER A 106 -14.59 -1.39 15.44
CA SER A 106 -14.97 -0.42 14.42
C SER A 106 -16.38 -0.68 13.90
N TYR A 107 -16.90 0.25 13.11
CA TYR A 107 -18.20 0.13 12.45
C TYR A 107 -18.00 0.08 10.93
N TYR A 108 -18.74 -0.79 10.26
CA TYR A 108 -18.75 -0.84 8.80
C TYR A 108 -19.45 0.39 8.23
N ILE A 109 -18.85 0.98 7.21
CA ILE A 109 -19.37 2.17 6.53
C ILE A 109 -20.29 1.74 5.39
N ASP A 110 -21.46 2.36 5.29
CA ASP A 110 -22.37 2.17 4.16
C ASP A 110 -21.96 3.00 2.95
N ILE A 111 -20.95 2.53 2.22
CA ILE A 111 -20.47 3.23 1.03
C ILE A 111 -21.46 3.18 -0.15
N SER A 112 -22.52 2.37 -0.09
CA SER A 112 -23.61 2.42 -1.08
C SER A 112 -24.47 3.67 -0.93
N ASN A 113 -24.42 4.30 0.25
CA ASN A 113 -25.09 5.58 0.46
C ASN A 113 -24.30 6.71 -0.23
N ARG A 114 -24.98 7.41 -1.12
CA ARG A 114 -24.41 8.54 -1.86
C ARG A 114 -23.88 9.63 -0.94
N GLU A 115 -24.57 9.96 0.15
CA GLU A 115 -24.14 10.99 1.09
C GLU A 115 -22.81 10.63 1.77
N VAL A 116 -22.59 9.35 2.04
CA VAL A 116 -21.33 8.82 2.59
C VAL A 116 -20.20 9.03 1.57
N LYS A 117 -20.39 8.64 0.31
CA LYS A 117 -19.39 8.86 -0.75
C LYS A 117 -19.09 10.36 -0.92
N GLU A 118 -20.12 11.21 -0.97
CA GLU A 118 -19.94 12.66 -1.05
C GLU A 118 -19.22 13.23 0.17
N LYS A 119 -19.46 12.71 1.37
CA LYS A 119 -18.74 13.09 2.58
C LYS A 119 -17.25 12.80 2.50
N PHE A 120 -16.87 11.60 2.00
CA PHE A 120 -15.48 11.27 1.75
C PHE A 120 -14.85 12.20 0.72
N LEU A 121 -15.48 12.35 -0.44
CA LEU A 121 -14.91 13.08 -1.58
C LEU A 121 -14.81 14.60 -1.35
N ASN A 122 -15.77 15.17 -0.64
CA ASN A 122 -15.90 16.63 -0.52
C ASN A 122 -15.47 17.18 0.84
N GLN A 123 -15.28 16.32 1.85
CA GLN A 123 -14.93 16.78 3.20
C GLN A 123 -13.76 15.99 3.80
N ILE A 124 -13.86 14.68 3.99
CA ILE A 124 -12.85 13.90 4.73
C ILE A 124 -11.51 13.95 4.00
N VAL A 125 -11.48 13.57 2.72
CA VAL A 125 -10.26 13.54 1.91
C VAL A 125 -9.66 14.95 1.76
N PRO A 126 -10.41 16.00 1.37
CA PRO A 126 -9.89 17.36 1.30
C PRO A 126 -9.34 17.87 2.64
N GLN A 127 -10.01 17.59 3.76
CA GLN A 127 -9.51 17.98 5.08
C GLN A 127 -8.19 17.33 5.44
N LEU A 128 -8.04 16.03 5.17
CA LEU A 128 -6.76 15.33 5.38
C LEU A 128 -5.64 15.92 4.51
N LEU A 129 -5.89 16.08 3.23
CA LEU A 129 -4.88 16.58 2.29
C LEU A 129 -4.52 18.05 2.54
N SER A 130 -5.44 18.86 3.09
CA SER A 130 -5.17 20.24 3.48
C SER A 130 -4.15 20.37 4.63
N LEU A 131 -3.90 19.29 5.38
CA LEU A 131 -2.84 19.24 6.39
C LEU A 131 -1.44 19.15 5.78
N GLY A 132 -1.32 18.96 4.46
CA GLY A 132 -0.05 18.94 3.75
C GLY A 132 0.45 17.53 3.34
N TYR A 133 -0.33 16.48 3.54
CA TYR A 133 0.04 15.12 3.12
C TYR A 133 0.26 15.01 1.61
N ASP A 134 1.26 14.19 1.22
CA ASP A 134 1.59 13.91 -0.17
C ASP A 134 0.60 12.94 -0.83
N GLY A 135 -0.21 12.26 -0.03
CA GLY A 135 -1.19 11.30 -0.51
C GLY A 135 -1.89 10.53 0.60
N LEU A 136 -2.51 9.42 0.24
CA LEU A 136 -3.33 8.58 1.11
C LEU A 136 -2.92 7.12 1.02
N PHE A 137 -3.03 6.42 2.15
CA PHE A 137 -3.03 4.97 2.24
C PHE A 137 -4.47 4.53 2.50
N LEU A 138 -5.08 3.89 1.49
CA LEU A 138 -6.49 3.50 1.46
C LEU A 138 -6.64 2.09 2.04
N ASP A 139 -7.28 1.98 3.18
CA ASP A 139 -7.38 0.75 3.94
C ASP A 139 -8.81 0.25 4.10
N THR A 140 -8.98 -0.96 4.62
CA THR A 140 -10.24 -1.66 4.88
C THR A 140 -11.11 -1.89 3.64
N ILE A 141 -10.48 -1.97 2.48
CA ILE A 141 -11.16 -2.25 1.19
C ILE A 141 -11.79 -3.65 1.22
N ASP A 142 -11.18 -4.59 1.92
CA ASP A 142 -11.70 -5.95 2.09
C ASP A 142 -13.03 -6.02 2.88
N ALA A 143 -13.51 -4.91 3.44
CA ALA A 143 -14.84 -4.83 4.02
C ALA A 143 -15.94 -5.22 3.04
N VAL A 144 -15.73 -5.01 1.74
CA VAL A 144 -16.67 -5.36 0.65
C VAL A 144 -16.22 -6.58 -0.16
N ALA A 145 -15.29 -7.38 0.36
CA ALA A 145 -14.77 -8.53 -0.39
C ALA A 145 -15.87 -9.55 -0.76
N PRO A 146 -15.69 -10.32 -1.84
CA PRO A 146 -16.69 -11.27 -2.37
C PRO A 146 -17.19 -12.30 -1.37
N TYR A 147 -16.41 -12.59 -0.33
CA TYR A 147 -16.76 -13.51 0.75
C TYR A 147 -17.47 -12.84 1.93
N THR A 148 -17.69 -11.53 1.90
CA THR A 148 -18.41 -10.78 2.95
C THR A 148 -19.88 -10.60 2.61
N ILE A 149 -20.70 -10.28 3.62
CA ILE A 149 -22.11 -9.93 3.41
C ILE A 149 -22.32 -8.57 2.75
N ARG A 150 -21.24 -7.80 2.54
CA ARG A 150 -21.22 -6.45 1.95
C ARG A 150 -20.65 -6.43 0.54
N ARG A 151 -20.51 -7.60 -0.09
CA ARG A 151 -19.99 -7.73 -1.47
C ARG A 151 -20.81 -6.97 -2.51
N ASP A 152 -22.05 -6.65 -2.23
CA ASP A 152 -22.92 -5.83 -3.06
C ASP A 152 -22.47 -4.36 -3.16
N MET A 153 -21.51 -3.94 -2.33
CA MET A 153 -20.91 -2.61 -2.36
C MET A 153 -19.53 -2.57 -3.08
N GLU A 154 -19.15 -3.62 -3.80
CA GLU A 154 -17.87 -3.65 -4.53
C GLU A 154 -17.75 -2.49 -5.55
N GLU A 155 -18.79 -2.25 -6.35
CA GLU A 155 -18.83 -1.17 -7.32
C GLU A 155 -18.75 0.21 -6.64
N ASP A 156 -19.40 0.38 -5.49
CA ASP A 156 -19.36 1.61 -4.71
C ASP A 156 -17.94 1.90 -4.17
N MET A 157 -17.19 0.86 -3.77
CA MET A 157 -15.78 1.00 -3.36
C MET A 157 -14.91 1.44 -4.54
N VAL A 158 -15.11 0.86 -5.72
CA VAL A 158 -14.42 1.26 -6.94
C VAL A 158 -14.72 2.72 -7.26
N GLU A 159 -16.00 3.13 -7.29
CA GLU A 159 -16.41 4.50 -7.52
C GLU A 159 -15.76 5.49 -6.54
N LEU A 160 -15.66 5.11 -5.25
CA LEU A 160 -15.04 5.94 -4.23
C LEU A 160 -13.54 6.13 -4.50
N ILE A 161 -12.81 5.04 -4.80
CA ILE A 161 -11.37 5.10 -5.12
C ILE A 161 -11.13 5.95 -6.39
N GLN A 162 -11.92 5.75 -7.44
CA GLN A 162 -11.87 6.53 -8.67
C GLN A 162 -12.17 8.01 -8.40
N GLY A 163 -13.18 8.30 -7.58
CA GLY A 163 -13.53 9.66 -7.18
C GLY A 163 -12.40 10.36 -6.41
N ILE A 164 -11.74 9.63 -5.48
CA ILE A 164 -10.57 10.15 -4.76
C ILE A 164 -9.45 10.50 -5.75
N ARG A 165 -9.12 9.63 -6.70
CA ARG A 165 -8.10 9.90 -7.73
C ARG A 165 -8.48 11.08 -8.60
N LYS A 166 -9.72 11.13 -9.09
CA LYS A 166 -10.20 12.19 -9.97
C LYS A 166 -10.08 13.58 -9.33
N ASN A 167 -10.40 13.65 -8.03
CA ASN A 167 -10.33 14.92 -7.30
C ASN A 167 -8.89 15.28 -6.87
N ASN A 168 -7.96 14.31 -6.88
CA ASN A 168 -6.60 14.49 -6.39
C ASN A 168 -5.59 13.81 -7.35
N PRO A 169 -5.47 14.27 -8.61
CA PRO A 169 -4.69 13.60 -9.65
C PRO A 169 -3.18 13.47 -9.34
N ASP A 170 -2.63 14.46 -8.62
CA ASP A 170 -1.19 14.54 -8.31
C ASP A 170 -0.81 13.87 -6.97
N LYS A 171 -1.79 13.35 -6.22
CA LYS A 171 -1.53 12.72 -4.93
C LYS A 171 -1.17 11.26 -5.05
N VAL A 172 -0.27 10.79 -4.19
CA VAL A 172 0.05 9.36 -4.10
C VAL A 172 -1.10 8.62 -3.43
N LEU A 173 -1.61 7.58 -4.08
CA LEU A 173 -2.61 6.68 -3.51
C LEU A 173 -2.03 5.27 -3.45
N ILE A 174 -1.96 4.70 -2.25
CA ILE A 174 -1.61 3.29 -2.04
C ILE A 174 -2.84 2.56 -1.56
N GLN A 175 -3.23 1.50 -2.26
CA GLN A 175 -4.33 0.62 -1.87
C GLN A 175 -3.80 -0.48 -0.95
N ASN A 176 -4.38 -0.69 0.25
CA ASN A 176 -4.06 -1.84 1.09
C ASN A 176 -5.05 -2.98 0.80
N ALA A 177 -4.53 -4.12 0.41
CA ALA A 177 -5.31 -5.30 0.01
C ALA A 177 -6.36 -4.98 -1.09
N GLY A 178 -7.57 -5.53 -1.03
CA GLY A 178 -8.62 -5.29 -2.04
C GLY A 178 -8.25 -5.80 -3.44
N PHE A 179 -7.49 -6.90 -3.54
CA PHE A 179 -6.96 -7.42 -4.81
C PHE A 179 -8.04 -7.81 -5.81
N PHE A 180 -9.23 -8.14 -5.34
CA PHE A 180 -10.40 -8.47 -6.16
C PHE A 180 -10.95 -7.28 -6.96
N LEU A 181 -10.53 -6.05 -6.62
CA LEU A 181 -10.91 -4.82 -7.33
C LEU A 181 -9.84 -4.34 -8.33
N LEU A 182 -8.67 -4.99 -8.41
CA LEU A 182 -7.54 -4.47 -9.19
C LEU A 182 -7.83 -4.34 -10.69
N ASP A 183 -8.71 -5.14 -11.25
CA ASP A 183 -9.19 -4.97 -12.63
C ASP A 183 -9.77 -3.57 -12.87
N GLN A 184 -10.32 -2.93 -11.84
CA GLN A 184 -11.02 -1.65 -11.92
C GLN A 184 -10.27 -0.52 -11.19
N THR A 185 -9.32 -0.84 -10.28
CA THR A 185 -8.67 0.17 -9.44
C THR A 185 -7.18 0.36 -9.75
N SER A 186 -6.52 -0.57 -10.46
CA SER A 186 -5.07 -0.51 -10.68
C SER A 186 -4.60 0.75 -11.41
N GLU A 187 -5.41 1.34 -12.28
CA GLU A 187 -5.10 2.59 -12.98
C GLU A 187 -5.27 3.84 -12.09
N TYR A 188 -5.95 3.70 -10.96
CA TYR A 188 -6.28 4.82 -10.06
C TYR A 188 -5.37 4.90 -8.83
N VAL A 189 -4.54 3.89 -8.58
CA VAL A 189 -3.61 3.85 -7.45
C VAL A 189 -2.16 3.74 -7.93
N ASN A 190 -1.21 4.15 -7.10
CA ASN A 190 0.22 4.18 -7.47
C ASN A 190 0.95 2.91 -7.03
N ALA A 191 0.43 2.23 -6.00
CA ALA A 191 0.97 0.97 -5.50
C ALA A 191 -0.11 0.21 -4.73
N VAL A 192 0.14 -1.07 -4.48
CA VAL A 192 -0.71 -1.93 -3.65
C VAL A 192 0.10 -2.50 -2.51
N ALA A 193 -0.40 -2.37 -1.29
CA ALA A 193 0.19 -3.03 -0.13
C ALA A 193 -0.44 -4.41 0.10
N ILE A 194 0.36 -5.34 0.57
CA ILE A 194 -0.06 -6.67 0.98
C ILE A 194 0.54 -7.02 2.33
N GLU A 195 -0.27 -7.52 3.23
CA GLU A 195 0.13 -7.89 4.57
C GLU A 195 0.35 -9.39 4.72
N GLY A 196 1.31 -9.76 5.56
CA GLY A 196 1.50 -11.13 6.00
C GLY A 196 1.96 -12.08 4.89
N VAL A 197 3.06 -11.78 4.21
CA VAL A 197 3.64 -12.62 3.15
C VAL A 197 4.53 -13.71 3.72
N ALA A 198 5.52 -13.36 4.54
CA ALA A 198 6.43 -14.29 5.20
C ALA A 198 6.01 -14.65 6.62
N SER A 199 5.23 -13.78 7.27
CA SER A 199 4.71 -13.95 8.62
C SER A 199 3.22 -13.65 8.69
N GLY A 200 2.64 -13.62 9.86
CA GLY A 200 1.25 -13.25 10.10
C GLY A 200 1.00 -13.03 11.58
N TYR A 201 -0.24 -12.72 11.91
CA TYR A 201 -0.71 -12.59 13.29
C TYR A 201 -2.05 -13.29 13.46
N ASP A 202 -2.13 -14.16 14.45
CA ASP A 202 -3.39 -14.78 14.86
C ASP A 202 -4.04 -13.92 15.94
N PHE A 203 -5.10 -13.21 15.58
CA PHE A 203 -5.83 -12.33 16.50
C PHE A 203 -6.59 -13.08 17.58
N LYS A 204 -6.90 -14.36 17.37
CA LYS A 204 -7.60 -15.18 18.35
C LYS A 204 -6.69 -15.66 19.45
N GLU A 205 -5.50 -16.14 19.08
CA GLU A 205 -4.50 -16.64 19.99
C GLU A 205 -3.50 -15.56 20.45
N ASN A 206 -3.55 -14.35 19.85
CA ASN A 206 -2.60 -13.23 20.04
C ASN A 206 -1.15 -13.63 19.79
N GLU A 207 -0.90 -14.35 18.70
CA GLU A 207 0.43 -14.88 18.38
C GLU A 207 0.92 -14.46 16.99
N TYR A 208 2.23 -14.18 16.93
CA TYR A 208 2.92 -13.98 15.65
C TYR A 208 3.27 -15.34 15.05
N LEU A 209 2.93 -15.51 13.78
CA LEU A 209 3.13 -16.75 13.05
C LEU A 209 4.17 -16.55 11.95
N LEU A 210 5.09 -17.49 11.80
CA LEU A 210 5.91 -17.60 10.61
C LEU A 210 5.18 -18.53 9.63
N LYS A 211 4.95 -18.07 8.41
CA LYS A 211 4.31 -18.90 7.39
C LYS A 211 5.21 -20.08 7.01
N SER A 212 4.61 -21.22 6.71
CA SER A 212 5.31 -22.36 6.11
C SER A 212 5.92 -21.93 4.78
N GLU A 213 6.93 -22.67 4.30
CA GLU A 213 7.56 -22.38 3.00
C GLU A 213 6.53 -22.42 1.86
N LYS A 214 5.62 -23.39 1.90
CA LYS A 214 4.54 -23.50 0.92
C LYS A 214 3.63 -22.27 0.91
N GLU A 215 3.16 -21.82 2.07
CA GLU A 215 2.32 -20.61 2.16
C GLU A 215 3.05 -19.35 1.69
N PHE A 216 4.33 -19.23 2.01
CA PHE A 216 5.17 -18.13 1.56
C PHE A 216 5.30 -18.12 0.04
N GLU A 217 5.61 -19.27 -0.58
CA GLU A 217 5.68 -19.41 -2.03
C GLU A 217 4.34 -19.12 -2.71
N GLU A 218 3.22 -19.60 -2.16
CA GLU A 218 1.88 -19.31 -2.67
C GLU A 218 1.59 -17.80 -2.66
N ARG A 219 1.98 -17.09 -1.59
CA ARG A 219 1.85 -15.63 -1.49
C ARG A 219 2.71 -14.91 -2.53
N LEU A 220 3.95 -15.34 -2.73
CA LEU A 220 4.83 -14.75 -3.74
C LEU A 220 4.32 -14.98 -5.16
N ASN A 221 3.84 -16.17 -5.46
CA ASN A 221 3.24 -16.48 -6.76
C ASN A 221 1.99 -15.62 -7.01
N PHE A 222 1.18 -15.39 -5.98
CA PHE A 222 0.05 -14.48 -6.07
C PHE A 222 0.50 -13.05 -6.41
N ILE A 223 1.47 -12.48 -5.68
CA ILE A 223 2.01 -11.14 -5.96
C ILE A 223 2.58 -11.08 -7.38
N GLY A 224 3.38 -12.07 -7.78
CA GLY A 224 3.96 -12.15 -9.11
C GLY A 224 2.91 -12.16 -10.23
N SER A 225 1.81 -12.91 -10.02
CA SER A 225 0.68 -12.92 -10.95
C SER A 225 -0.01 -11.57 -11.03
N MET A 226 -0.28 -10.92 -9.90
CA MET A 226 -0.90 -9.60 -9.87
C MET A 226 0.00 -8.54 -10.52
N TYR A 227 1.29 -8.55 -10.20
CA TYR A 227 2.25 -7.66 -10.84
C TYR A 227 2.31 -7.87 -12.37
N GLY A 228 2.33 -9.13 -12.81
CA GLY A 228 2.31 -9.48 -14.24
C GLY A 228 1.05 -8.97 -14.96
N ASN A 229 -0.11 -9.03 -14.31
CA ASN A 229 -1.38 -8.62 -14.90
C ASN A 229 -1.53 -7.09 -14.95
N TYR A 230 -1.17 -6.38 -13.89
CA TYR A 230 -1.49 -4.95 -13.76
C TYR A 230 -0.25 -4.05 -13.86
N GLY A 231 0.95 -4.59 -13.68
CA GLY A 231 2.20 -3.84 -13.72
C GLY A 231 2.30 -2.76 -12.65
N ILE A 232 1.56 -2.91 -11.53
CA ILE A 232 1.55 -2.00 -10.40
C ILE A 232 2.53 -2.46 -9.32
N PRO A 233 3.31 -1.57 -8.67
CA PRO A 233 4.21 -1.93 -7.58
C PRO A 233 3.49 -2.55 -6.38
N PHE A 234 4.10 -3.59 -5.77
CA PHE A 234 3.63 -4.20 -4.52
C PHE A 234 4.56 -3.87 -3.37
N LEU A 235 3.97 -3.49 -2.23
CA LEU A 235 4.64 -3.18 -0.98
C LEU A 235 4.27 -4.24 0.05
N ILE A 236 5.25 -4.95 0.58
CA ILE A 236 5.00 -6.01 1.57
C ILE A 236 5.07 -5.44 2.98
N ILE A 237 4.03 -5.63 3.75
CA ILE A 237 3.97 -5.33 5.18
C ILE A 237 3.97 -6.66 5.93
N ASP A 238 4.94 -6.86 6.82
CA ASP A 238 5.06 -8.11 7.54
C ASP A 238 5.29 -7.87 9.04
N PHE A 239 5.17 -8.90 9.85
CA PHE A 239 5.05 -8.74 11.30
C PHE A 239 6.08 -9.56 12.06
N ALA A 240 6.58 -8.99 13.16
CA ALA A 240 7.44 -9.68 14.11
C ALA A 240 7.26 -9.12 15.51
N GLU A 241 7.37 -10.00 16.52
CA GLU A 241 7.26 -9.65 17.93
C GLU A 241 8.58 -9.17 18.54
N SER A 242 9.72 -9.58 17.93
CA SER A 242 11.06 -9.26 18.44
C SER A 242 12.05 -9.03 17.31
N PHE A 243 13.22 -8.50 17.68
CA PHE A 243 14.33 -8.31 16.75
C PHE A 243 14.78 -9.64 16.11
N GLU A 244 14.92 -10.70 16.91
CA GLU A 244 15.36 -12.02 16.45
C GLU A 244 14.37 -12.60 15.43
N LYS A 245 13.07 -12.49 15.68
CA LYS A 245 12.03 -12.92 14.74
C LYS A 245 12.01 -12.08 13.49
N SER A 246 12.22 -10.77 13.62
CA SER A 246 12.28 -9.89 12.45
C SER A 246 13.44 -10.24 11.51
N LEU A 247 14.55 -10.77 12.00
CA LEU A 247 15.67 -11.22 11.16
C LEU A 247 15.28 -12.41 10.27
N ILE A 248 14.47 -13.34 10.79
CA ILE A 248 13.98 -14.50 10.04
C ILE A 248 13.05 -14.04 8.92
N VAL A 249 12.09 -13.16 9.24
CA VAL A 249 11.15 -12.58 8.27
C VAL A 249 11.92 -11.79 7.21
N LYS A 250 12.88 -10.97 7.64
CA LYS A 250 13.73 -10.17 6.75
C LYS A 250 14.55 -11.01 5.79
N GLU A 251 15.13 -12.12 6.25
CA GLU A 251 15.90 -13.03 5.39
C GLU A 251 15.05 -13.58 4.25
N ARG A 252 13.79 -13.97 4.54
CA ARG A 252 12.86 -14.43 3.52
C ARG A 252 12.51 -13.31 2.53
N LEU A 253 12.09 -12.14 3.03
CA LEU A 253 11.64 -11.03 2.21
C LEU A 253 12.75 -10.42 1.35
N THR A 254 13.99 -10.39 1.83
CA THR A 254 15.11 -9.85 1.05
C THR A 254 15.34 -10.61 -0.27
N LYS A 255 14.99 -11.89 -0.32
CA LYS A 255 15.13 -12.73 -1.51
C LYS A 255 14.07 -12.47 -2.57
N THR A 256 13.01 -11.76 -2.22
CA THR A 256 11.84 -11.56 -3.10
C THR A 256 12.02 -10.43 -4.10
N GLY A 257 12.88 -9.46 -3.79
CA GLY A 257 13.07 -8.23 -4.58
C GLY A 257 11.97 -7.18 -4.42
N TYR A 258 10.90 -7.47 -3.68
CA TYR A 258 9.86 -6.47 -3.37
C TYR A 258 10.26 -5.57 -2.22
N PRO A 259 9.87 -4.28 -2.22
CA PRO A 259 9.95 -3.42 -1.05
C PRO A 259 9.16 -4.02 0.11
N PHE A 260 9.73 -3.97 1.32
CA PHE A 260 9.06 -4.50 2.50
C PHE A 260 9.31 -3.68 3.77
N PHE A 261 8.32 -3.72 4.66
CA PHE A 261 8.38 -3.16 5.99
C PHE A 261 7.98 -4.22 7.02
N ILE A 262 8.76 -4.36 8.10
CA ILE A 262 8.47 -5.30 9.18
C ILE A 262 8.17 -4.48 10.43
N SER A 263 7.04 -4.74 11.08
CA SER A 263 6.60 -4.05 12.29
C SER A 263 5.98 -5.01 13.31
N ASN A 264 5.61 -4.48 14.48
CA ASN A 264 4.63 -5.14 15.32
C ASN A 264 3.22 -4.94 14.75
N ILE A 265 2.27 -5.78 15.16
CA ILE A 265 0.89 -5.74 14.65
C ILE A 265 0.17 -4.42 14.93
N GLY A 266 0.55 -3.69 15.96
CA GLY A 266 -0.06 -2.40 16.32
C GLY A 266 0.54 -1.20 15.61
N PHE A 267 1.59 -1.37 14.81
CA PHE A 267 2.33 -0.27 14.17
C PHE A 267 2.74 0.84 15.15
N ASN A 268 3.13 0.46 16.37
CA ASN A 268 3.43 1.36 17.48
C ASN A 268 4.86 1.91 17.42
N GLY A 269 5.16 2.67 16.36
CA GLY A 269 6.46 3.28 16.10
C GLY A 269 7.19 2.65 14.92
N LEU A 270 8.36 3.20 14.60
CA LEU A 270 9.25 2.69 13.56
C LEU A 270 10.29 1.76 14.20
N PRO A 271 10.15 0.45 14.04
CA PRO A 271 11.06 -0.51 14.67
C PRO A 271 12.50 -0.33 14.16
N ASN A 272 13.48 -0.37 15.08
CA ASN A 272 14.89 -0.25 14.73
C ASN A 272 15.39 -1.39 13.83
N TRP A 273 14.71 -2.54 13.83
CA TRP A 273 15.06 -3.68 13.00
C TRP A 273 14.61 -3.56 11.52
N SER A 274 13.68 -2.67 11.18
CA SER A 274 13.35 -2.36 9.80
C SER A 274 14.39 -1.46 9.13
N LYS A 275 15.28 -0.82 9.91
CA LYS A 275 16.35 0.04 9.44
C LYS A 275 17.61 -0.79 9.13
N LYS A 276 18.02 -0.82 7.87
CA LYS A 276 19.27 -1.33 7.29
C LYS A 276 19.43 -2.84 7.15
N SER A 277 19.46 -3.25 5.90
CA SER A 277 20.35 -4.34 5.50
C SER A 277 21.80 -3.94 5.81
N PRO A 278 22.63 -4.76 6.47
CA PRO A 278 24.06 -4.50 6.49
C PRO A 278 24.51 -4.44 5.03
N LYS A 279 25.16 -3.35 4.61
CA LYS A 279 25.83 -3.30 3.32
C LYS A 279 26.77 -4.50 3.28
N LEU A 280 26.48 -5.48 2.44
CA LEU A 280 27.43 -6.54 2.11
C LEU A 280 28.70 -5.83 1.68
N LYS A 281 29.76 -5.90 2.49
CA LYS A 281 31.10 -5.49 2.07
C LYS A 281 31.40 -6.31 0.83
N LYS A 282 31.44 -5.66 -0.35
CA LYS A 282 32.03 -6.27 -1.53
C LYS A 282 33.42 -6.64 -1.11
N GLY A 283 33.69 -7.94 -1.05
CA GLY A 283 35.04 -8.45 -0.78
C GLY A 283 36.00 -7.85 -1.80
N SER A 284 37.08 -7.33 -1.26
CA SER A 284 38.31 -6.94 -1.99
C SER A 284 38.90 -8.12 -2.72
#